data_477630f1d798fcfea126dcf398b3c5ad
#
_entry.id   477630f1d798fcfea126dcf398b3c5ad
#
_cell.length_a   1.000
_cell.length_b   1.000
_cell.length_c   1.000
_cell.angle_alpha   90.00
_cell.angle_beta   90.00
_cell.angle_gamma   90.00
#
_symmetry.space_group_name_H-M   'P 1'
#
loop_
_entity.id
_entity.type
_entity.pdbx_description
1 polymer ?
#
loop_
_entity_poly.entity_id
_entity_poly.type
_entity_poly.pdbx_seq_one_letter_code
_entity_poly.pdbx_strand_id
1 'polypeptide(L)'
;VAIADVDHFKHINDTCGHLVGDEALRAISGVILERTRETDTLIRYGGDELLLIFPQIGEDAFRQRLTQLREAVQQIVLADAPELRLDISIGGAYRVSPLAEAIRQADRKMYEQKAAHAAERGQEL
;
A
#
# COMPACT_ATOMS: atom_id res chain seq x y z
N VAL A 1 2.95 -7.07 -10.75
CA VAL A 1 3.38 -5.77 -10.19
C VAL A 1 2.22 -5.11 -9.48
N ALA A 2 2.47 -4.57 -8.31
CA ALA A 2 1.49 -3.79 -7.58
C ALA A 2 2.12 -2.50 -7.08
N ILE A 3 1.31 -1.44 -6.96
CA ILE A 3 1.71 -0.18 -6.35
C ILE A 3 0.76 0.10 -5.19
N ALA A 4 1.34 0.40 -4.04
CA ALA A 4 0.60 0.75 -2.83
C ALA A 4 1.00 2.15 -2.37
N ASP A 5 0.04 2.88 -1.83
CA ASP A 5 0.24 4.21 -1.29
C ASP A 5 -0.48 4.30 0.05
N VAL A 6 0.15 4.96 1.02
CA VAL A 6 -0.45 5.13 2.34
C VAL A 6 -1.54 6.19 2.27
N ASP A 7 -2.76 5.82 2.66
CA ASP A 7 -3.90 6.73 2.65
C ASP A 7 -3.71 7.83 3.70
N HIS A 8 -3.92 9.07 3.27
CA HIS A 8 -3.84 10.26 4.14
C HIS A 8 -2.49 10.46 4.82
N PHE A 9 -1.41 10.04 4.17
CA PHE A 9 -0.08 10.14 4.76
C PHE A 9 0.29 11.59 5.11
N LYS A 10 -0.03 12.53 4.24
CA LYS A 10 0.19 13.95 4.53
C LYS A 10 -0.58 14.40 5.77
N HIS A 11 -1.82 13.95 5.91
CA HIS A 11 -2.64 14.26 7.08
C HIS A 11 -2.03 13.66 8.35
N ILE A 12 -1.49 12.44 8.27
CA ILE A 12 -0.78 11.82 9.39
C ILE A 12 0.41 12.68 9.82
N ASN A 13 1.23 13.11 8.87
CA ASN A 13 2.38 13.97 9.15
C ASN A 13 1.95 15.30 9.76
N ASP A 14 0.92 15.93 9.20
CA ASP A 14 0.45 17.25 9.64
C ASP A 14 -0.19 17.18 11.03
N THR A 15 -0.87 16.09 11.36
CA THR A 15 -1.61 15.94 12.63
C THR A 15 -0.77 15.30 13.73
N CYS A 16 0.01 14.27 13.40
CA CYS A 16 0.75 13.45 14.36
C CYS A 16 2.26 13.71 14.35
N GLY A 17 2.74 14.45 13.35
CA GLY A 17 4.17 14.75 13.19
C GLY A 17 4.91 13.72 12.33
N HIS A 18 6.08 14.14 11.84
CA HIS A 18 6.88 13.32 10.93
C HIS A 18 7.43 12.04 11.57
N LEU A 19 7.67 12.05 12.89
CA LEU A 19 8.14 10.86 13.59
C LEU A 19 7.10 9.75 13.56
N VAL A 20 5.83 10.10 13.78
CA VAL A 20 4.72 9.13 13.68
C VAL A 20 4.52 8.70 12.24
N GLY A 21 4.65 9.61 11.28
CA GLY A 21 4.59 9.27 9.85
C GLY A 21 5.66 8.25 9.45
N ASP A 22 6.90 8.46 9.89
CA ASP A 22 8.00 7.53 9.65
C ASP A 22 7.78 6.17 10.31
N GLU A 23 7.25 6.17 11.53
CA GLU A 23 6.88 4.96 12.25
C GLU A 23 5.79 4.19 11.50
N ALA A 24 4.78 4.91 10.99
CA ALA A 24 3.71 4.31 10.21
C ALA A 24 4.25 3.64 8.93
N LEU A 25 5.14 4.32 8.19
CA LEU A 25 5.76 3.74 7.00
C LEU A 25 6.57 2.48 7.32
N ARG A 26 7.33 2.50 8.41
CA ARG A 26 8.11 1.33 8.83
C ARG A 26 7.22 0.16 9.23
N ALA A 27 6.15 0.44 9.96
CA ALA A 27 5.20 -0.60 10.37
C ALA A 27 4.49 -1.21 9.17
N ILE A 28 4.06 -0.39 8.23
CA ILE A 28 3.42 -0.85 6.99
C ILE A 28 4.37 -1.71 6.16
N SER A 29 5.60 -1.25 5.95
CA SER A 29 6.61 -2.01 5.21
C SER A 29 6.92 -3.34 5.88
N GLY A 30 7.05 -3.34 7.21
CA GLY A 30 7.30 -4.56 7.97
C GLY A 30 6.19 -5.58 7.85
N VAL A 31 4.95 -5.14 7.95
CA VAL A 31 3.77 -6.01 7.81
C VAL A 31 3.69 -6.59 6.40
N ILE A 32 3.95 -5.79 5.38
CA ILE A 32 3.96 -6.25 3.99
C ILE A 32 5.05 -7.30 3.78
N LEU A 33 6.26 -7.06 4.29
CA LEU A 33 7.37 -8.00 4.18
C LEU A 33 7.08 -9.34 4.86
N GLU A 34 6.41 -9.32 6.01
CA GLU A 34 6.01 -10.54 6.72
C GLU A 34 5.04 -11.40 5.92
N ARG A 35 4.28 -10.80 5.02
CA ARG A 35 3.23 -11.48 4.24
C ARG A 35 3.59 -11.70 2.79
N THR A 36 4.83 -11.43 2.42
CA THR A 36 5.35 -11.69 1.07
C THR A 36 6.37 -12.84 1.11
N ARG A 37 6.58 -13.46 -0.04
CA ARG A 37 7.55 -14.56 -0.18
C ARG A 37 8.98 -13.99 -0.28
N GLU A 38 9.98 -14.83 -0.03
CA GLU A 38 11.38 -14.43 -0.21
C GLU A 38 11.68 -13.99 -1.65
N THR A 39 10.97 -14.57 -2.62
CA THR A 39 11.12 -14.24 -4.04
C THR A 39 10.39 -12.96 -4.44
N ASP A 40 9.52 -12.45 -3.59
CA ASP A 40 8.82 -11.19 -3.85
C ASP A 40 9.74 -10.02 -3.52
N THR A 41 9.56 -8.91 -4.22
CA THR A 41 10.36 -7.72 -4.02
C THR A 41 9.50 -6.55 -3.58
N LEU A 42 9.94 -5.86 -2.54
CA LEU A 42 9.32 -4.63 -2.06
C LEU A 42 10.33 -3.49 -2.23
N ILE A 43 9.92 -2.46 -2.95
CA ILE A 43 10.75 -1.28 -3.21
C ILE A 43 9.99 -0.04 -2.76
N ARG A 44 10.64 0.83 -1.99
CA ARG A 44 10.08 2.14 -1.71
C ARG A 44 10.24 2.99 -2.95
N TYR A 45 9.11 3.28 -3.60
CA TYR A 45 9.07 3.90 -4.93
C TYR A 45 8.99 5.42 -4.86
N GLY A 46 8.42 5.96 -3.80
CA GLY A 46 8.29 7.39 -3.54
C GLY A 46 8.27 7.64 -2.05
N GLY A 47 7.81 8.80 -1.60
CA GLY A 47 7.74 9.15 -0.18
C GLY A 47 6.90 8.17 0.62
N ASP A 48 5.71 7.91 0.15
CA ASP A 48 4.71 7.03 0.76
C ASP A 48 4.21 5.95 -0.20
N GLU A 49 4.91 5.74 -1.31
CA GLU A 49 4.59 4.74 -2.32
C GLU A 49 5.52 3.53 -2.24
N LEU A 50 4.93 2.35 -2.42
CA LEU A 50 5.64 1.08 -2.42
C LEU A 50 5.35 0.35 -3.73
N LEU A 51 6.40 -0.20 -4.34
CA LEU A 51 6.29 -1.06 -5.52
C LEU A 51 6.55 -2.50 -5.10
N LEU A 52 5.64 -3.40 -5.47
CA LEU A 52 5.77 -4.82 -5.19
C LEU A 52 5.85 -5.61 -6.48
N ILE A 53 6.75 -6.58 -6.52
CA ILE A 53 6.92 -7.49 -7.64
C ILE A 53 6.73 -8.91 -7.12
N PHE A 54 5.76 -9.62 -7.69
CA PHE A 54 5.41 -10.99 -7.31
C PHE A 54 5.72 -11.92 -8.48
N PRO A 55 6.94 -12.48 -8.57
CA PRO A 55 7.26 -13.40 -9.65
C PRO A 55 6.51 -14.73 -9.50
N GLN A 56 6.13 -15.33 -10.62
CA GLN A 56 5.54 -16.67 -10.66
C GLN A 56 4.35 -16.85 -9.70
N ILE A 57 3.36 -15.98 -9.82
CA ILE A 57 2.14 -16.05 -9.01
C ILE A 57 0.93 -16.22 -9.93
N GLY A 58 -0.05 -17.00 -9.50
CA GLY A 58 -1.32 -17.13 -10.20
C GLY A 58 -2.20 -15.90 -10.01
N GLU A 59 -3.15 -15.68 -10.93
CA GLU A 59 -3.99 -14.48 -10.89
C GLU A 59 -4.82 -14.38 -9.62
N ASP A 60 -5.47 -15.47 -9.22
CA ASP A 60 -6.31 -15.46 -8.01
C ASP A 60 -5.47 -15.22 -6.76
N ALA A 61 -4.31 -15.88 -6.67
CA ALA A 61 -3.38 -15.68 -5.56
C ALA A 61 -2.85 -14.25 -5.52
N PHE A 62 -2.57 -13.66 -6.68
CA PHE A 62 -2.14 -12.28 -6.79
C PHE A 62 -3.20 -11.33 -6.22
N ARG A 63 -4.45 -11.47 -6.67
CA ARG A 63 -5.56 -10.63 -6.22
C ARG A 63 -5.83 -10.79 -4.72
N GLN A 64 -5.82 -12.03 -4.23
CA GLN A 64 -5.98 -12.32 -2.80
C GLN A 64 -4.86 -11.70 -1.97
N ARG A 65 -3.63 -11.73 -2.47
CA ARG A 65 -2.49 -11.14 -1.78
C ARG A 65 -2.68 -9.65 -1.59
N LEU A 66 -3.14 -8.92 -2.63
CA LEU A 66 -3.39 -7.49 -2.52
C LEU A 66 -4.43 -7.17 -1.44
N THR A 67 -5.52 -7.93 -1.39
CA THR A 67 -6.55 -7.78 -0.35
C THR A 67 -5.99 -8.07 1.04
N GLN A 68 -5.23 -9.13 1.19
CA GLN A 68 -4.62 -9.53 2.46
C GLN A 68 -3.63 -8.48 2.97
N LEU A 69 -2.87 -7.86 2.09
CA LEU A 69 -1.93 -6.81 2.48
C LEU A 69 -2.65 -5.59 3.04
N ARG A 70 -3.72 -5.17 2.39
CA ARG A 70 -4.54 -4.06 2.92
C ARG A 70 -5.12 -4.40 4.29
N GLU A 71 -5.72 -5.57 4.43
CA GLU A 71 -6.30 -6.02 5.71
C GLU A 71 -5.26 -6.05 6.82
N ALA A 72 -4.05 -6.52 6.50
CA ALA A 72 -2.96 -6.56 7.47
C ALA A 72 -2.53 -5.15 7.91
N VAL A 73 -2.48 -4.21 6.98
CA VAL A 73 -2.17 -2.81 7.31
C VAL A 73 -3.23 -2.21 8.22
N GLN A 74 -4.51 -2.52 7.97
CA GLN A 74 -5.61 -2.02 8.80
C GLN A 74 -5.57 -2.54 10.24
N GLN A 75 -4.84 -3.62 10.50
CA GLN A 75 -4.69 -4.18 11.85
C GLN A 75 -3.53 -3.58 12.65
N ILE A 76 -2.72 -2.74 12.03
CA ILE A 76 -1.57 -2.12 12.71
C ILE A 76 -2.05 -1.15 13.78
N VAL A 77 -1.45 -1.28 14.97
CA VAL A 77 -1.63 -0.32 16.06
C VAL A 77 -0.25 0.23 16.42
N LEU A 78 -0.09 1.54 16.33
CA LEU A 78 1.17 2.20 16.68
C LEU A 78 1.17 2.53 18.16
N ALA A 79 2.29 2.24 18.84
CA ALA A 79 2.43 2.48 20.28
C ALA A 79 2.26 3.95 20.64
N ASP A 80 2.82 4.84 19.81
CA ASP A 80 2.78 6.29 20.06
C ASP A 80 1.52 6.98 19.53
N ALA A 81 0.70 6.28 18.77
CA ALA A 81 -0.55 6.79 18.22
C ALA A 81 -1.59 5.66 18.09
N PRO A 82 -2.06 5.09 19.20
CA PRO A 82 -2.91 3.89 19.17
C PRO A 82 -4.29 4.14 18.54
N GLU A 83 -4.73 5.38 18.46
CA GLU A 83 -6.01 5.75 17.87
C GLU A 83 -5.94 5.93 16.35
N LEU A 84 -4.71 6.02 15.80
CA LEU A 84 -4.51 6.24 14.39
C LEU A 84 -4.87 4.98 13.61
N ARG A 85 -5.71 5.15 12.59
CA ARG A 85 -6.11 4.08 11.68
C ARG A 85 -5.27 4.16 10.41
N LEU A 86 -4.46 3.13 10.17
CA LEU A 86 -3.65 3.03 8.96
C LEU A 86 -4.41 2.29 7.87
N ASP A 87 -4.25 2.74 6.65
CA ASP A 87 -4.81 2.08 5.47
C ASP A 87 -3.91 2.36 4.28
N ILE A 88 -4.02 1.51 3.28
CA ILE A 88 -3.34 1.68 2.01
C ILE A 88 -4.32 1.54 0.85
N SER A 89 -4.02 2.22 -0.25
CA SER A 89 -4.63 1.97 -1.53
C SER A 89 -3.61 1.18 -2.35
N ILE A 90 -4.04 0.07 -2.94
CA ILE A 90 -3.15 -0.82 -3.68
C ILE A 90 -3.79 -1.22 -4.99
N GLY A 91 -3.05 -1.03 -6.08
CA GLY A 91 -3.46 -1.43 -7.41
C GLY A 91 -2.49 -2.43 -8.00
N GLY A 92 -2.98 -3.39 -8.76
CA GLY A 92 -2.15 -4.40 -9.37
C GLY A 92 -2.34 -4.52 -10.86
N ALA A 93 -1.27 -4.92 -11.55
CA ALA A 93 -1.27 -5.28 -12.95
C ALA A 93 -0.69 -6.69 -13.08
N TYR A 94 -1.54 -7.62 -13.51
CA TYR A 94 -1.17 -9.03 -13.60
C TYR A 94 -0.78 -9.39 -15.03
N ARG A 95 0.44 -9.89 -15.19
CA ARG A 95 0.99 -10.31 -16.51
C ARG A 95 0.92 -9.22 -17.57
N VAL A 96 1.19 -8.00 -17.19
CA VAL A 96 1.29 -6.88 -18.11
C VAL A 96 2.76 -6.63 -18.43
N SER A 97 3.08 -6.44 -19.68
CA SER A 97 4.42 -6.11 -20.13
C SER A 97 4.38 -4.99 -21.18
N PRO A 98 5.45 -4.20 -21.32
CA PRO A 98 6.67 -4.24 -20.52
C PRO A 98 6.44 -3.75 -19.08
N LEU A 99 7.45 -3.84 -18.23
CA LEU A 99 7.36 -3.45 -16.82
C LEU A 99 6.85 -2.02 -16.64
N ALA A 100 7.27 -1.08 -17.46
CA ALA A 100 6.81 0.30 -17.40
C ALA A 100 5.30 0.41 -17.58
N GLU A 101 4.71 -0.38 -18.46
CA GLU A 101 3.25 -0.42 -18.67
C GLU A 101 2.55 -1.04 -17.45
N ALA A 102 3.13 -2.10 -16.89
CA ALA A 102 2.58 -2.72 -15.69
C ALA A 102 2.56 -1.74 -14.51
N ILE A 103 3.64 -0.98 -14.31
CA ILE A 103 3.71 0.04 -13.26
C ILE A 103 2.64 1.11 -13.49
N ARG A 104 2.47 1.58 -14.73
CA ARG A 104 1.49 2.61 -15.05
C ARG A 104 0.06 2.14 -14.78
N GLN A 105 -0.27 0.90 -15.16
CA GLN A 105 -1.59 0.34 -14.90
C GLN A 105 -1.85 0.12 -13.41
N ALA A 106 -0.85 -0.38 -12.69
CA ALA A 106 -0.94 -0.58 -11.25
C ALA A 106 -1.15 0.76 -10.53
N ASP A 107 -0.41 1.79 -10.92
CA ASP A 107 -0.53 3.13 -10.36
C ASP A 107 -1.94 3.71 -10.59
N ARG A 108 -2.47 3.57 -11.80
CA ARG A 108 -3.82 4.05 -12.10
C ARG A 108 -4.87 3.37 -11.23
N LYS A 109 -4.78 2.04 -11.07
CA LYS A 109 -5.72 1.30 -10.23
C LYS A 109 -5.58 1.66 -8.76
N MET A 110 -4.37 1.94 -8.30
CA MET A 110 -4.14 2.43 -6.95
C MET A 110 -4.85 3.76 -6.72
N TYR A 111 -4.75 4.70 -7.66
CA TYR A 111 -5.45 5.97 -7.56
C TYR A 111 -6.96 5.83 -7.60
N GLU A 112 -7.50 4.89 -8.37
CA GLU A 112 -8.93 4.58 -8.37
C GLU A 112 -9.38 4.10 -6.99
N GLN A 113 -8.60 3.23 -6.35
CA GLN A 113 -8.86 2.78 -4.99
C GLN A 113 -8.77 3.93 -3.98
N LYS A 114 -7.76 4.78 -4.13
CA LYS A 114 -7.58 5.93 -3.25
C LYS A 114 -8.80 6.86 -3.30
N ALA A 115 -9.34 7.09 -4.48
CA ALA A 115 -10.57 7.87 -4.65
C ALA A 115 -11.77 7.19 -4.00
N ALA A 116 -11.90 5.87 -4.15
CA ALA A 116 -12.97 5.10 -3.53
C ALA A 116 -12.88 5.13 -2.00
N HIS A 117 -11.68 5.00 -1.44
CA HIS A 117 -11.46 5.08 0.01
C HIS A 117 -11.80 6.47 0.55
N ALA A 118 -11.41 7.52 -0.17
CA ALA A 118 -11.75 8.88 0.22
C ALA A 118 -13.27 9.12 0.22
N ALA A 119 -13.97 8.60 -0.79
CA ALA A 119 -15.43 8.70 -0.88
C ALA A 119 -16.11 7.94 0.27
N GLU A 120 -15.63 6.74 0.63
CA GLU A 120 -16.14 5.96 1.75
C GLU A 120 -16.03 6.72 3.07
N ARG A 121 -14.97 7.52 3.22
CA ARG A 121 -14.72 8.30 4.45
C ARG A 121 -15.34 9.69 4.40
N GLY A 122 -15.99 10.07 3.29
CA GLY A 122 -16.50 11.42 3.09
C GLY A 122 -15.40 12.47 2.99
N GLN A 123 -14.22 12.09 2.50
CA GLN A 123 -13.06 12.95 2.38
C GLN A 123 -12.72 13.21 0.92
N GLU A 124 -12.06 14.35 0.66
CA GLU A 124 -11.49 14.66 -0.65
C GLU A 124 -10.05 14.15 -0.73
N LEU A 125 -9.63 13.84 -1.95
CA LEU A 125 -8.26 13.40 -2.22
C LEU A 125 -7.24 14.53 -2.09
#